data_9a89c0aee3aafee5a9cf09254a019fe8
#
_entry.id   9a89c0aee3aafee5a9cf09254a019fe8
#
_cell.length_a   1.000
_cell.length_b   1.000
_cell.length_c   1.000
_cell.angle_alpha   90.00
_cell.angle_beta   90.00
_cell.angle_gamma   90.00
#
_symmetry.space_group_name_H-M   'P 1'
#
loop_
_entity.id
_entity.type
_entity.pdbx_description
1 polymer ?
#
loop_
_entity_poly.entity_id
_entity_poly.type
_entity_poly.pdbx_seq_one_letter_code
_entity_poly.pdbx_strand_id
1 'polypeptide(L)'
;MSETLRIEIDVDRALAILRELSPASMQAAWRRTLRKTHVWIKGQVAKAVSKETKIPQKVLRSRVYFFLKSYDSGKVWLGLNAVEAERLGDPRQTKTGVTAGRFRFQSAWLMKRIAPNGPVYRRAGKARLPYERVKYDWADAGEAAFRNIAELAEQRLLTILEQEVNYEIQKAIGNAK
;
A
#
# COMPACT_ATOMS: atom_id res chain seq x y z
N MET A 1 17.78 -6.47 4.37
CA MET A 1 16.88 -7.37 3.63
C MET A 1 15.52 -6.71 3.55
N SER A 2 14.87 -6.73 2.40
CA SER A 2 13.55 -6.11 2.21
C SER A 2 12.50 -7.12 2.66
N GLU A 3 11.88 -6.91 3.81
CA GLU A 3 10.74 -7.72 4.23
C GLU A 3 9.51 -7.38 3.39
N THR A 4 8.90 -8.40 2.82
CA THR A 4 7.66 -8.30 2.04
C THR A 4 6.60 -9.22 2.62
N LEU A 5 5.45 -8.68 2.92
CA LEU A 5 4.28 -9.41 3.39
C LEU A 5 3.35 -9.74 2.23
N ARG A 6 2.70 -10.90 2.30
CA ARG A 6 1.80 -11.43 1.28
C ARG A 6 0.46 -11.81 1.89
N ILE A 7 -0.63 -11.47 1.20
CA ILE A 7 -1.98 -11.96 1.49
C ILE A 7 -2.31 -13.06 0.49
N GLU A 8 -2.71 -14.23 0.98
CA GLU A 8 -3.36 -15.30 0.24
C GLU A 8 -4.80 -15.44 0.75
N ILE A 9 -5.75 -15.48 -0.16
CA ILE A 9 -7.18 -15.59 0.15
C ILE A 9 -7.67 -16.91 -0.42
N ASP A 10 -8.41 -17.68 0.37
CA ASP A 10 -9.12 -18.85 -0.10
C ASP A 10 -10.26 -18.43 -1.02
N VAL A 11 -10.24 -18.98 -2.23
CA VAL A 11 -11.16 -18.60 -3.29
C VAL A 11 -12.22 -19.68 -3.61
N ASP A 12 -12.23 -20.81 -2.92
CA ASP A 12 -13.14 -21.93 -3.24
C ASP A 12 -14.61 -21.51 -3.12
N ARG A 13 -14.95 -20.74 -2.10
CA ARG A 13 -16.29 -20.15 -1.94
C ARG A 13 -16.63 -19.15 -3.04
N ALA A 14 -15.63 -18.38 -3.48
CA ALA A 14 -15.78 -17.41 -4.56
C ALA A 14 -16.04 -18.11 -5.91
N LEU A 15 -15.34 -19.21 -6.18
CA LEU A 15 -15.53 -20.01 -7.39
C LEU A 15 -16.91 -20.68 -7.45
N ALA A 16 -17.48 -21.09 -6.31
CA ALA A 16 -18.82 -21.64 -6.25
C ALA A 16 -19.89 -20.63 -6.72
N ILE A 17 -19.76 -19.36 -6.31
CA ILE A 17 -20.67 -18.28 -6.71
C ILE A 17 -20.60 -18.00 -8.22
N LEU A 18 -19.42 -18.18 -8.82
CA LEU A 18 -19.16 -17.85 -10.23
C LEU A 18 -19.66 -18.92 -11.22
N ARG A 19 -19.92 -20.16 -10.76
CA ARG A 19 -20.27 -21.29 -11.64
C ARG A 19 -21.54 -21.12 -12.46
N GLU A 20 -22.44 -20.25 -12.03
CA GLU A 20 -23.71 -19.98 -12.71
C GLU A 20 -23.60 -18.96 -13.86
N LEU A 21 -22.45 -18.34 -14.03
CA LEU A 21 -22.19 -17.36 -15.08
C LEU A 21 -21.55 -18.00 -16.30
N SER A 22 -21.72 -17.35 -17.46
CA SER A 22 -20.92 -17.70 -18.63
C SER A 22 -19.41 -17.52 -18.35
N PRO A 23 -18.52 -18.32 -18.98
CA PRO A 23 -17.08 -18.19 -18.74
C PRO A 23 -16.53 -16.77 -18.94
N ALA A 24 -17.04 -16.04 -19.91
CA ALA A 24 -16.62 -14.66 -20.17
C ALA A 24 -17.06 -13.70 -19.06
N SER A 25 -18.33 -13.80 -18.61
CA SER A 25 -18.88 -13.00 -17.52
C SER A 25 -18.18 -13.33 -16.19
N MET A 26 -17.89 -14.62 -15.95
CA MET A 26 -17.15 -15.08 -14.79
C MET A 26 -15.75 -14.43 -14.73
N GLN A 27 -14.99 -14.48 -15.82
CA GLN A 27 -13.66 -13.87 -15.87
C GLN A 27 -13.72 -12.35 -15.69
N ALA A 28 -14.72 -11.69 -16.27
CA ALA A 28 -14.91 -10.25 -16.14
C ALA A 28 -15.23 -9.84 -14.69
N ALA A 29 -16.18 -10.54 -14.04
CA ALA A 29 -16.55 -10.32 -12.65
C ALA A 29 -15.33 -10.53 -11.72
N TRP A 30 -14.63 -11.65 -11.88
CA TRP A 30 -13.48 -11.99 -11.07
C TRP A 30 -12.34 -10.98 -11.19
N ARG A 31 -11.98 -10.58 -12.42
CA ARG A 31 -10.95 -9.58 -12.66
C ARG A 31 -11.27 -8.23 -12.01
N ARG A 32 -12.54 -7.79 -12.06
CA ARG A 32 -12.99 -6.56 -11.40
C ARG A 32 -12.95 -6.70 -9.89
N THR A 33 -13.36 -7.85 -9.35
CA THR A 33 -13.29 -8.17 -7.92
C THR A 33 -11.87 -8.06 -7.39
N LEU A 34 -10.90 -8.71 -8.02
CA LEU A 34 -9.50 -8.64 -7.62
C LEU A 34 -8.97 -7.20 -7.63
N ARG A 35 -9.29 -6.42 -8.68
CA ARG A 35 -8.88 -5.01 -8.76
C ARG A 35 -9.50 -4.15 -7.66
N LYS A 36 -10.79 -4.29 -7.40
CA LYS A 36 -11.50 -3.53 -6.37
C LYS A 36 -11.02 -3.90 -4.96
N THR A 37 -10.82 -5.19 -4.70
CA THR A 37 -10.27 -5.68 -3.42
C THR A 37 -8.87 -5.13 -3.18
N HIS A 38 -8.00 -5.15 -4.18
CA HIS A 38 -6.67 -4.54 -4.08
C HIS A 38 -6.72 -3.05 -3.75
N VAL A 39 -7.57 -2.28 -4.43
CA VAL A 39 -7.72 -0.83 -4.16
C VAL A 39 -8.18 -0.59 -2.73
N TRP A 40 -9.10 -1.44 -2.25
CA TRP A 40 -9.58 -1.38 -0.87
C TRP A 40 -8.44 -1.68 0.13
N ILE A 41 -7.71 -2.81 -0.03
CA ILE A 41 -6.56 -3.17 0.83
C ILE A 41 -5.55 -2.02 0.88
N LYS A 42 -5.15 -1.51 -0.29
CA LYS A 42 -4.21 -0.38 -0.41
C LYS A 42 -4.68 0.86 0.35
N GLY A 43 -5.98 1.16 0.28
CA GLY A 43 -6.58 2.28 0.99
C GLY A 43 -6.59 2.08 2.50
N GLN A 44 -7.00 0.89 2.97
CA GLN A 44 -7.10 0.58 4.40
C GLN A 44 -5.74 0.52 5.08
N VAL A 45 -4.76 -0.17 4.47
CA VAL A 45 -3.38 -0.22 4.98
C VAL A 45 -2.80 1.20 5.09
N ALA A 46 -2.89 2.00 4.03
CA ALA A 46 -2.39 3.36 4.05
C ALA A 46 -3.07 4.23 5.12
N LYS A 47 -4.38 4.06 5.33
CA LYS A 47 -5.15 4.78 6.37
C LYS A 47 -4.72 4.36 7.78
N ALA A 48 -4.60 3.06 8.04
CA ALA A 48 -4.22 2.52 9.34
C ALA A 48 -2.81 2.98 9.74
N VAL A 49 -1.82 2.75 8.87
CA VAL A 49 -0.43 3.17 9.11
C VAL A 49 -0.31 4.69 9.25
N SER A 50 -0.99 5.46 8.39
CA SER A 50 -0.95 6.93 8.47
C SER A 50 -1.55 7.47 9.78
N LYS A 51 -2.58 6.81 10.31
CA LYS A 51 -3.17 7.18 11.61
C LYS A 51 -2.17 7.03 12.76
N GLU A 52 -1.41 5.96 12.74
CA GLU A 52 -0.42 5.64 13.78
C GLU A 52 0.88 6.44 13.59
N THR A 53 1.51 6.33 12.43
CA THR A 53 2.84 6.87 12.17
C THR A 53 2.87 8.33 11.71
N LYS A 54 1.72 8.88 11.31
CA LYS A 54 1.60 10.22 10.68
C LYS A 54 2.30 10.35 9.31
N ILE A 55 2.76 9.26 8.72
CA ILE A 55 3.27 9.26 7.34
C ILE A 55 2.12 9.62 6.36
N PRO A 56 2.35 10.48 5.37
CA PRO A 56 1.34 10.82 4.38
C PRO A 56 0.83 9.57 3.63
N GLN A 57 -0.49 9.40 3.52
CA GLN A 57 -1.10 8.26 2.84
C GLN A 57 -0.62 8.08 1.39
N LYS A 58 -0.29 9.17 0.70
CA LYS A 58 0.25 9.13 -0.66
C LYS A 58 1.55 8.33 -0.73
N VAL A 59 2.43 8.50 0.26
CA VAL A 59 3.70 7.76 0.37
C VAL A 59 3.43 6.29 0.65
N LEU A 60 2.55 5.99 1.59
CA LEU A 60 2.19 4.62 1.95
C LEU A 60 1.51 3.86 0.81
N ARG A 61 0.60 4.50 0.09
CA ARG A 61 -0.05 3.90 -1.09
C ARG A 61 0.94 3.49 -2.18
N SER A 62 2.05 4.20 -2.33
CA SER A 62 3.10 3.81 -3.28
C SER A 62 3.92 2.59 -2.85
N ARG A 63 3.75 2.11 -1.61
CA ARG A 63 4.42 0.94 -1.06
C ARG A 63 3.57 -0.33 -1.11
N VAL A 64 2.30 -0.23 -1.47
CA VAL A 64 1.40 -1.36 -1.67
C VAL A 64 1.32 -1.66 -3.16
N TYR A 65 1.79 -2.83 -3.55
CA TYR A 65 1.83 -3.30 -4.94
C TYR A 65 0.85 -4.44 -5.14
N PHE A 66 0.29 -4.53 -6.34
CA PHE A 66 -0.60 -5.61 -6.75
C PHE A 66 -0.10 -6.20 -8.06
N PHE A 67 -0.02 -7.53 -8.08
CA PHE A 67 0.36 -8.31 -9.24
C PHE A 67 -0.72 -9.33 -9.53
N LEU A 68 -1.33 -9.27 -10.72
CA LEU A 68 -2.11 -10.37 -11.25
C LEU A 68 -1.13 -11.47 -11.67
N LYS A 69 -1.23 -12.64 -11.04
CA LYS A 69 -0.40 -13.80 -11.37
C LYS A 69 -1.00 -14.59 -12.52
N SER A 70 -2.33 -14.71 -12.51
CA SER A 70 -3.16 -15.36 -13.54
C SER A 70 -4.49 -14.63 -13.63
N TYR A 71 -5.43 -15.14 -14.48
CA TYR A 71 -6.78 -14.54 -14.56
C TYR A 71 -7.58 -14.69 -13.25
N ASP A 72 -7.25 -15.68 -12.43
CA ASP A 72 -7.95 -16.09 -11.21
C ASP A 72 -7.20 -15.77 -9.90
N SER A 73 -5.94 -15.35 -9.98
CA SER A 73 -5.15 -15.08 -8.79
C SER A 73 -4.38 -13.77 -8.83
N GLY A 74 -4.31 -13.10 -7.69
CA GLY A 74 -3.56 -11.88 -7.50
C GLY A 74 -2.79 -11.90 -6.18
N LYS A 75 -1.68 -11.17 -6.15
CA LYS A 75 -0.85 -11.00 -4.95
C LYS A 75 -0.79 -9.54 -4.57
N VAL A 76 -0.94 -9.26 -3.27
CA VAL A 76 -0.71 -7.92 -2.70
C VAL A 76 0.59 -7.97 -1.89
N TRP A 77 1.45 -7.01 -2.15
CA TRP A 77 2.75 -6.88 -1.50
C TRP A 77 2.84 -5.54 -0.80
N LEU A 78 3.41 -5.54 0.41
CA LEU A 78 3.76 -4.34 1.13
C LEU A 78 5.28 -4.23 1.25
N GLY A 79 5.86 -3.16 0.70
CA GLY A 79 7.28 -2.86 0.86
C GLY A 79 7.53 -2.10 2.15
N LEU A 80 8.18 -2.72 3.12
CA LEU A 80 8.43 -2.19 4.48
C LEU A 80 9.70 -1.34 4.61
N ASN A 81 10.42 -1.09 3.50
CA ASN A 81 11.62 -0.26 3.54
C ASN A 81 11.35 1.11 4.16
N ALA A 82 12.25 1.54 5.04
CA ALA A 82 12.19 2.86 5.67
C ALA A 82 12.03 4.00 4.66
N VAL A 83 11.23 5.00 5.02
CA VAL A 83 10.89 6.14 4.15
C VAL A 83 11.90 7.26 4.34
N GLU A 84 12.43 7.77 3.23
CA GLU A 84 13.33 8.92 3.25
C GLU A 84 12.62 10.16 3.85
N ALA A 85 13.35 10.92 4.67
CA ALA A 85 12.80 12.04 5.42
C ALA A 85 12.11 13.09 4.52
N GLU A 86 12.68 13.39 3.35
CA GLU A 86 12.11 14.34 2.39
C GLU A 86 10.78 13.89 1.76
N ARG A 87 10.41 12.63 1.88
CA ARG A 87 9.10 12.12 1.42
C ARG A 87 8.00 12.23 2.47
N LEU A 88 8.37 12.54 3.73
CA LEU A 88 7.42 12.68 4.84
C LEU A 88 6.74 14.05 4.87
N GLY A 89 7.25 15.00 4.12
CA GLY A 89 6.74 16.36 3.99
C GLY A 89 7.78 17.29 3.39
N ASP A 90 7.49 18.58 3.33
CA ASP A 90 8.43 19.58 2.86
C ASP A 90 9.59 19.75 3.86
N PRO A 91 10.83 19.41 3.51
CA PRO A 91 11.93 19.46 4.45
C PRO A 91 12.43 20.89 4.64
N ARG A 92 12.57 21.32 5.90
CA ARG A 92 13.04 22.65 6.28
C ARG A 92 14.20 22.54 7.25
N GLN A 93 15.29 23.28 6.98
CA GLN A 93 16.43 23.37 7.88
C GLN A 93 16.06 24.21 9.09
N THR A 94 16.40 23.71 10.28
CA THR A 94 16.28 24.41 11.57
C THR A 94 17.65 24.55 12.23
N LYS A 95 17.73 25.26 13.33
CA LYS A 95 18.99 25.41 14.10
C LYS A 95 19.53 24.08 14.65
N THR A 96 18.64 23.14 14.98
CA THR A 96 18.98 21.85 15.62
C THR A 96 18.91 20.65 14.68
N GLY A 97 18.46 20.84 13.43
CA GLY A 97 18.29 19.73 12.48
C GLY A 97 17.34 20.07 11.33
N VAL A 98 16.58 19.08 10.88
CA VAL A 98 15.61 19.21 9.78
C VAL A 98 14.23 18.80 10.26
N THR A 99 13.20 19.55 9.85
CA THR A 99 11.79 19.14 9.96
C THR A 99 11.26 18.74 8.60
N ALA A 100 10.45 17.68 8.53
CA ALA A 100 9.74 17.28 7.33
C ALA A 100 8.30 16.91 7.71
N GLY A 101 7.33 17.75 7.34
CA GLY A 101 5.96 17.61 7.83
C GLY A 101 5.90 17.68 9.36
N ARG A 102 5.43 16.59 9.97
CA ARG A 102 5.35 16.47 11.45
C ARG A 102 6.60 15.86 12.09
N PHE A 103 7.55 15.42 11.29
CA PHE A 103 8.76 14.74 11.76
C PHE A 103 9.89 15.73 12.01
N ARG A 104 10.69 15.44 13.05
CA ARG A 104 11.87 16.21 13.41
C ARG A 104 13.09 15.31 13.47
N PHE A 105 14.14 15.68 12.74
CA PHE A 105 15.39 14.93 12.65
C PHE A 105 16.51 15.78 13.21
N GLN A 106 16.88 15.48 14.46
CA GLN A 106 17.98 16.19 15.13
C GLN A 106 19.31 15.89 14.45
N SER A 107 20.23 16.86 14.49
CA SER A 107 21.56 16.77 13.91
C SER A 107 21.59 16.44 12.41
N ALA A 108 20.46 16.60 11.72
CA ALA A 108 20.33 16.42 10.28
C ALA A 108 20.50 17.75 9.53
N TRP A 109 20.85 17.65 8.25
CA TRP A 109 20.94 18.81 7.37
C TRP A 109 20.39 18.51 5.97
N LEU A 110 19.95 19.57 5.27
CA LEU A 110 19.54 19.52 3.89
C LEU A 110 20.72 19.62 2.94
N MET A 111 20.84 18.71 2.00
CA MET A 111 21.83 18.78 0.91
C MET A 111 21.31 19.65 -0.23
N LYS A 112 21.25 20.97 0.00
CA LYS A 112 20.72 21.97 -0.95
C LYS A 112 21.43 22.01 -2.30
N ARG A 113 22.69 21.53 -2.38
CA ARG A 113 23.44 21.43 -3.64
C ARG A 113 22.77 20.48 -4.66
N ILE A 114 21.94 19.52 -4.21
CA ILE A 114 21.28 18.56 -5.08
C ILE A 114 19.92 19.11 -5.51
N ALA A 115 19.15 19.66 -4.57
CA ALA A 115 17.86 20.30 -4.83
C ALA A 115 17.47 21.22 -3.68
N PRO A 116 16.62 22.26 -3.89
CA PRO A 116 16.14 23.15 -2.83
C PRO A 116 15.48 22.39 -1.67
N ASN A 117 14.66 21.38 -1.99
CA ASN A 117 14.03 20.45 -1.05
C ASN A 117 14.74 19.08 -1.09
N GLY A 118 16.07 19.12 -1.13
CA GLY A 118 16.93 17.98 -1.39
C GLY A 118 16.92 16.95 -0.27
N PRO A 119 17.70 15.87 -0.47
CA PRO A 119 17.78 14.80 0.50
C PRO A 119 18.33 15.27 1.85
N VAL A 120 17.79 14.65 2.90
CA VAL A 120 18.18 14.92 4.29
C VAL A 120 19.25 13.94 4.72
N TYR A 121 20.36 14.46 5.26
CA TYR A 121 21.48 13.66 5.75
C TYR A 121 21.75 13.92 7.21
N ARG A 122 22.41 12.95 7.87
CA ARG A 122 23.04 13.10 9.19
C ARG A 122 24.37 12.36 9.21
N ARG A 123 25.21 12.66 10.17
CA ARG A 123 26.44 11.89 10.38
C ARG A 123 26.09 10.52 10.97
N ALA A 124 26.76 9.46 10.51
CA ALA A 124 26.61 8.13 11.08
C ALA A 124 27.23 8.01 12.48
N GLY A 125 28.16 8.93 12.83
CA GLY A 125 28.83 8.97 14.12
C GLY A 125 29.35 10.38 14.45
N LYS A 126 30.33 10.49 15.35
CA LYS A 126 30.96 11.76 15.73
C LYS A 126 31.91 12.32 14.65
N ALA A 127 32.47 11.46 13.80
CA ALA A 127 33.38 11.87 12.73
C ALA A 127 32.64 12.64 11.62
N ARG A 128 33.43 13.41 10.82
CA ARG A 128 32.89 14.16 9.68
C ARG A 128 32.26 13.23 8.62
N LEU A 129 32.82 12.07 8.40
CA LEU A 129 32.39 11.03 7.48
C LEU A 129 32.36 9.68 8.21
N PRO A 130 31.52 8.72 7.82
CA PRO A 130 30.51 8.83 6.76
C PRO A 130 29.25 9.59 7.23
N TYR A 131 28.48 10.07 6.27
CA TYR A 131 27.11 10.54 6.51
C TYR A 131 26.12 9.64 5.80
N GLU A 132 24.92 9.55 6.32
CA GLU A 132 23.85 8.69 5.85
C GLU A 132 22.58 9.49 5.54
N ARG A 133 21.78 8.97 4.61
CA ARG A 133 20.46 9.54 4.31
C ARG A 133 19.50 9.24 5.44
N VAL A 134 18.80 10.25 5.93
CA VAL A 134 17.86 10.10 7.03
C VAL A 134 16.61 9.42 6.55
N LYS A 135 16.23 8.35 7.24
CA LYS A 135 15.05 7.56 6.95
C LYS A 135 14.22 7.40 8.22
N TYR A 136 12.92 7.23 8.04
CA TYR A 136 11.99 6.90 9.10
C TYR A 136 11.57 5.44 8.96
N ASP A 137 11.80 4.68 10.01
CA ASP A 137 11.37 3.29 10.09
C ASP A 137 9.90 3.21 10.48
N TRP A 138 9.15 2.35 9.80
CA TRP A 138 7.73 2.14 9.99
C TRP A 138 7.34 0.67 9.82
N ALA A 139 8.33 -0.23 9.78
CA ALA A 139 8.12 -1.63 9.45
C ALA A 139 7.11 -2.30 10.38
N ASP A 140 7.25 -2.14 11.69
CA ASP A 140 6.35 -2.76 12.68
C ASP A 140 4.90 -2.30 12.52
N ALA A 141 4.68 -0.99 12.39
CA ALA A 141 3.34 -0.44 12.17
C ALA A 141 2.76 -0.86 10.82
N GLY A 142 3.61 -0.96 9.79
CA GLY A 142 3.24 -1.44 8.47
C GLY A 142 2.83 -2.90 8.48
N GLU A 143 3.60 -3.75 9.15
CA GLU A 143 3.33 -5.17 9.29
C GLU A 143 2.04 -5.43 10.07
N ALA A 144 1.87 -4.81 11.23
CA ALA A 144 0.67 -4.94 12.05
C ALA A 144 -0.59 -4.52 11.28
N ALA A 145 -0.55 -3.36 10.62
CA ALA A 145 -1.67 -2.89 9.81
C ALA A 145 -1.98 -3.83 8.63
N PHE A 146 -0.94 -4.37 7.96
CA PHE A 146 -1.13 -5.27 6.83
C PHE A 146 -1.75 -6.59 7.26
N ARG A 147 -1.31 -7.18 8.39
CA ARG A 147 -1.88 -8.41 8.96
C ARG A 147 -3.35 -8.22 9.32
N ASN A 148 -3.70 -7.16 10.05
CA ASN A 148 -5.07 -6.85 10.44
C ASN A 148 -6.01 -6.66 9.21
N ILE A 149 -5.51 -6.03 8.15
CA ILE A 149 -6.29 -5.84 6.92
C ILE A 149 -6.38 -7.14 6.11
N ALA A 150 -5.36 -8.02 6.18
CA ALA A 150 -5.38 -9.33 5.54
C ALA A 150 -6.54 -10.19 6.05
N GLU A 151 -6.78 -10.21 7.36
CA GLU A 151 -7.89 -10.95 7.98
C GLU A 151 -9.27 -10.50 7.47
N LEU A 152 -9.41 -9.22 7.10
CA LEU A 152 -10.65 -8.66 6.57
C LEU A 152 -10.77 -8.78 5.04
N ALA A 153 -9.68 -9.11 4.37
CA ALA A 153 -9.60 -9.06 2.92
C ALA A 153 -10.49 -10.10 2.24
N GLU A 154 -10.60 -11.31 2.81
CA GLU A 154 -11.44 -12.39 2.28
C GLU A 154 -12.93 -12.00 2.31
N GLN A 155 -13.43 -11.58 3.46
CA GLN A 155 -14.82 -11.15 3.58
C GLN A 155 -15.13 -9.99 2.62
N ARG A 156 -14.20 -9.05 2.48
CA ARG A 156 -14.36 -7.93 1.55
C ARG A 156 -14.35 -8.38 0.10
N LEU A 157 -13.50 -9.33 -0.26
CA LEU A 157 -13.46 -9.92 -1.60
C LEU A 157 -14.79 -10.57 -1.95
N LEU A 158 -15.36 -11.39 -1.06
CA LEU A 158 -16.65 -12.04 -1.26
C LEU A 158 -17.77 -11.00 -1.46
N THR A 159 -17.83 -9.97 -0.62
CA THR A 159 -18.81 -8.88 -0.78
C THR A 159 -18.71 -8.19 -2.14
N ILE A 160 -17.47 -7.91 -2.59
CA ILE A 160 -17.27 -7.29 -3.91
C ILE A 160 -17.63 -8.26 -5.03
N LEU A 161 -17.32 -9.55 -4.88
CA LEU A 161 -17.65 -10.58 -5.87
C LEU A 161 -19.16 -10.67 -6.08
N GLU A 162 -19.94 -10.73 -5.00
CA GLU A 162 -21.40 -10.74 -5.07
C GLU A 162 -21.94 -9.53 -5.85
N GLN A 163 -21.37 -8.35 -5.63
CA GLN A 163 -21.73 -7.14 -6.36
C GLN A 163 -21.41 -7.24 -7.86
N GLU A 164 -20.23 -7.80 -8.20
CA GLU A 164 -19.80 -7.95 -9.58
C GLU A 164 -20.57 -9.05 -10.34
N VAL A 165 -20.94 -10.12 -9.65
CA VAL A 165 -21.81 -11.18 -10.19
C VAL A 165 -23.19 -10.61 -10.48
N ASN A 166 -23.79 -9.91 -9.51
CA ASN A 166 -25.08 -9.25 -9.71
C ASN A 166 -25.06 -8.26 -10.89
N TYR A 167 -23.96 -7.52 -11.04
CA TYR A 167 -23.80 -6.64 -12.21
C TYR A 167 -23.79 -7.42 -13.53
N GLU A 168 -23.09 -8.55 -13.64
CA GLU A 168 -23.10 -9.37 -14.87
C GLU A 168 -24.46 -9.99 -15.13
N ILE A 169 -25.20 -10.43 -14.11
CA ILE A 169 -26.56 -10.93 -14.24
C ILE A 169 -27.49 -9.83 -14.78
N GLN A 170 -27.48 -8.65 -14.18
CA GLN A 170 -28.31 -7.52 -14.63
C GLN A 170 -27.97 -7.10 -16.07
N LYS A 171 -26.70 -7.10 -16.42
CA LYS A 171 -26.25 -6.83 -17.77
C LYS A 171 -26.76 -7.88 -18.77
N ALA A 172 -26.75 -9.18 -18.43
CA ALA A 172 -27.26 -10.25 -19.27
C ALA A 172 -28.77 -10.09 -19.48
N ILE A 173 -29.54 -9.79 -18.45
CA ILE A 173 -30.98 -9.53 -18.51
C ILE A 173 -31.30 -8.29 -19.37
N GLY A 174 -30.53 -7.22 -19.19
CA GLY A 174 -30.67 -5.97 -19.93
C GLY A 174 -30.36 -6.10 -21.45
N ASN A 175 -29.44 -6.99 -21.82
CA ASN A 175 -29.08 -7.27 -23.20
C ASN A 175 -30.03 -8.28 -23.89
N ALA A 176 -30.92 -8.94 -23.13
CA ALA A 176 -31.91 -9.89 -23.64
C ALA A 176 -33.22 -9.20 -24.10
N LYS A 177 -33.30 -7.86 -23.97
CA LYS A 177 -34.38 -7.03 -24.50
C LYS A 177 -33.94 -6.37 -25.82
#